data_55e36a7c30357778d44e735143f8642e
#
_entry.id   55e36a7c30357778d44e735143f8642e
#
_cell.length_a   1.000
_cell.length_b   1.000
_cell.length_c   1.000
_cell.angle_alpha   90.00
_cell.angle_beta   90.00
_cell.angle_gamma   90.00
#
_symmetry.space_group_name_H-M   'P 1'
#
loop_
_entity.id
_entity.type
_entity.pdbx_description
1 polymer ?
#
loop_
_entity_poly.entity_id
_entity_poly.type
_entity_poly.pdbx_seq_one_letter_code
_entity_poly.pdbx_strand_id
1 'polypeptide(L)'
;TATFPSPTGEPLPPQHPTLADAFADGHVGPAHVHAVIDVLDQIPHAVDHDVKLAAERQMAEIAVDHTPADITALGARLLAHLDPDGTLADDTDRKRRRKLSVNRQRADGTAKMSADLTPELLARITMLLAVWAKPGMNNPDDPESPHGSIENADPEMVEAAAARDDRSDAQRNHDAFNALLKAVFEDGLLGKSHRGLPIQVIVKADLNDLIREAGFATTVTGTLIPIPDLIDMAADAQPWLAVFKDATAVPLYFGRGKRLATREQRLVSFARPDGESCSNPACGIAAAHVEMHHAQLDWGLGGLTDITDLTPACSKHNRMVGEQPGRYTTRMVREGPDAGRCAWRLNAEPGAPPNPERINRRPDLPRRFAEHLHQVRTEIHGPDPASGDQSRLHLRQVIDLRNASDAEATLASIMLAAAYPRA
;
A
#
# COMPACT_ATOMS: atom_id res chain seq x y z
N THR A 1 11.98 48.25 4.03
CA THR A 1 11.35 49.43 4.63
C THR A 1 12.29 50.26 5.51
N ALA A 2 13.42 49.69 5.98
CA ALA A 2 14.37 50.45 6.80
C ALA A 2 15.28 51.32 5.91
N THR A 3 15.59 52.53 6.36
CA THR A 3 16.60 53.39 5.79
C THR A 3 17.98 53.07 6.36
N PHE A 4 19.01 52.92 5.53
CA PHE A 4 20.38 52.67 5.99
C PHE A 4 21.23 53.90 5.69
N PRO A 5 22.20 54.25 6.53
CA PRO A 5 23.12 55.35 6.24
C PRO A 5 24.06 54.93 5.09
N SER A 6 24.27 55.84 4.15
CA SER A 6 25.33 55.73 3.13
C SER A 6 26.72 55.78 3.77
N PRO A 7 27.77 55.40 3.06
CA PRO A 7 29.16 55.57 3.56
C PRO A 7 29.50 57.03 3.94
N THR A 8 28.73 58.01 3.42
CA THR A 8 28.85 59.44 3.73
C THR A 8 27.97 59.91 4.87
N GLY A 9 27.12 58.99 5.48
CA GLY A 9 26.23 59.28 6.58
C GLY A 9 24.85 59.78 6.19
N GLU A 10 24.58 59.98 4.89
CA GLU A 10 23.24 60.37 4.41
C GLU A 10 22.27 59.14 4.44
N PRO A 11 21.00 59.31 4.83
CA PRO A 11 20.05 58.20 4.81
C PRO A 11 19.75 57.81 3.33
N LEU A 12 19.98 56.54 3.02
CA LEU A 12 19.58 55.99 1.71
C LEU A 12 18.04 55.78 1.68
N PRO A 13 17.40 55.95 0.52
CA PRO A 13 15.99 55.65 0.40
C PRO A 13 15.70 54.17 0.67
N PRO A 14 14.51 53.82 1.15
CA PRO A 14 14.14 52.43 1.32
C PRO A 14 14.28 51.64 0.04
N GLN A 15 14.70 50.39 0.13
CA GLN A 15 14.82 49.48 -1.02
C GLN A 15 13.46 49.29 -1.75
N HIS A 16 12.38 49.36 -0.98
CA HIS A 16 11.00 49.25 -1.47
C HIS A 16 10.21 50.50 -1.00
N PRO A 17 10.27 51.60 -1.73
CA PRO A 17 9.72 52.89 -1.27
C PRO A 17 8.21 52.88 -1.10
N THR A 18 7.46 52.35 -2.11
CA THR A 18 5.99 52.33 -2.05
C THR A 18 5.47 51.43 -0.89
N LEU A 19 6.11 50.31 -0.67
CA LEU A 19 5.80 49.42 0.44
C LEU A 19 6.15 50.05 1.79
N ALA A 20 7.25 50.81 1.85
CA ALA A 20 7.67 51.54 3.04
C ALA A 20 6.67 52.64 3.41
N ASP A 21 6.17 53.40 2.44
CA ASP A 21 5.15 54.41 2.62
C ASP A 21 3.83 53.78 3.09
N ALA A 22 3.34 52.72 2.44
CA ALA A 22 2.13 51.99 2.87
C ALA A 22 2.24 51.43 4.29
N PHE A 23 3.44 51.01 4.71
CA PHE A 23 3.69 50.53 6.07
C PHE A 23 3.74 51.70 7.08
N ALA A 24 4.39 52.81 6.72
CA ALA A 24 4.47 54.00 7.58
C ALA A 24 3.09 54.63 7.81
N ASP A 25 2.23 54.65 6.78
CA ASP A 25 0.88 55.14 6.83
C ASP A 25 -0.10 54.20 7.54
N GLY A 26 0.38 52.99 7.94
CA GLY A 26 -0.42 51.99 8.65
C GLY A 26 -1.41 51.21 7.81
N HIS A 27 -1.32 51.30 6.46
CA HIS A 27 -2.19 50.57 5.56
C HIS A 27 -1.87 49.06 5.53
N VAL A 28 -0.62 48.66 5.83
CA VAL A 28 -0.17 47.28 5.82
C VAL A 28 0.55 46.94 7.12
N GLY A 29 0.35 45.73 7.64
CA GLY A 29 1.04 45.23 8.84
C GLY A 29 2.34 44.48 8.52
N PRO A 30 3.15 44.10 9.53
CA PRO A 30 4.43 43.44 9.35
C PRO A 30 4.34 42.13 8.53
N ALA A 31 3.28 41.35 8.70
CA ALA A 31 3.09 40.10 7.96
C ALA A 31 2.87 40.34 6.45
N HIS A 32 2.17 41.42 6.09
CA HIS A 32 1.99 41.84 4.69
C HIS A 32 3.32 42.29 4.09
N VAL A 33 4.10 43.09 4.83
CA VAL A 33 5.42 43.53 4.41
C VAL A 33 6.35 42.33 4.12
N HIS A 34 6.40 41.35 5.00
CA HIS A 34 7.19 40.14 4.77
C HIS A 34 6.73 39.38 3.53
N ALA A 35 5.42 39.17 3.36
CA ALA A 35 4.90 38.47 2.18
C ALA A 35 5.22 39.18 0.88
N VAL A 36 5.17 40.50 0.83
CA VAL A 36 5.56 41.30 -0.35
C VAL A 36 7.07 41.19 -0.63
N ILE A 37 7.91 41.36 0.40
CA ILE A 37 9.38 41.25 0.26
C ILE A 37 9.75 39.86 -0.24
N ASP A 38 9.17 38.79 0.32
CA ASP A 38 9.43 37.41 -0.09
C ASP A 38 9.11 37.18 -1.58
N VAL A 39 8.10 37.87 -2.13
CA VAL A 39 7.80 37.82 -3.55
C VAL A 39 8.81 38.63 -4.37
N LEU A 40 9.13 39.87 -3.95
CA LEU A 40 10.02 40.74 -4.68
C LEU A 40 11.48 40.21 -4.73
N ASP A 41 11.92 39.55 -3.68
CA ASP A 41 13.25 38.90 -3.62
C ASP A 41 13.40 37.73 -4.60
N GLN A 42 12.29 37.18 -5.07
CA GLN A 42 12.28 36.12 -6.08
C GLN A 42 12.34 36.68 -7.52
N ILE A 43 12.24 37.99 -7.73
CA ILE A 43 12.35 38.57 -9.07
C ILE A 43 13.79 38.44 -9.56
N PRO A 44 14.05 37.82 -10.73
CA PRO A 44 15.39 37.64 -11.25
C PRO A 44 16.16 38.93 -11.42
N HIS A 45 17.45 38.89 -11.19
CA HIS A 45 18.32 40.06 -11.34
C HIS A 45 18.33 40.61 -12.75
N ALA A 46 18.07 39.80 -13.76
CA ALA A 46 18.02 40.18 -15.17
C ALA A 46 16.77 41.01 -15.54
N VAL A 47 15.74 41.08 -14.69
CA VAL A 47 14.57 41.93 -14.93
C VAL A 47 14.94 43.39 -14.75
N ASP A 48 14.51 44.24 -15.69
CA ASP A 48 14.81 45.67 -15.70
C ASP A 48 14.34 46.37 -14.41
N HIS A 49 15.10 47.35 -13.94
CA HIS A 49 14.84 48.08 -12.71
C HIS A 49 13.46 48.75 -12.68
N ASP A 50 13.05 49.36 -13.79
CA ASP A 50 11.75 50.02 -13.87
C ASP A 50 10.59 49.03 -13.77
N VAL A 51 10.77 47.79 -14.28
CA VAL A 51 9.79 46.71 -14.18
C VAL A 51 9.73 46.20 -12.72
N LYS A 52 10.87 46.11 -12.01
CA LYS A 52 10.90 45.78 -10.60
C LYS A 52 10.17 46.81 -9.73
N LEU A 53 10.35 48.12 -10.03
CA LEU A 53 9.63 49.20 -9.34
C LEU A 53 8.12 49.15 -9.63
N ALA A 54 7.73 48.77 -10.84
CA ALA A 54 6.32 48.57 -11.18
C ALA A 54 5.71 47.38 -10.45
N ALA A 55 6.45 46.29 -10.37
CA ALA A 55 6.05 45.10 -9.61
C ALA A 55 5.90 45.38 -8.09
N GLU A 56 6.84 46.16 -7.52
CA GLU A 56 6.78 46.57 -6.12
C GLU A 56 5.53 47.40 -5.85
N ARG A 57 5.24 48.42 -6.68
CA ARG A 57 4.02 49.24 -6.56
C ARG A 57 2.77 48.42 -6.60
N GLN A 58 2.65 47.50 -7.57
CA GLN A 58 1.50 46.63 -7.72
C GLN A 58 1.32 45.70 -6.49
N MET A 59 2.42 45.12 -5.98
CA MET A 59 2.37 44.27 -4.79
C MET A 59 2.04 45.07 -3.51
N ALA A 60 2.50 46.31 -3.39
CA ALA A 60 2.15 47.18 -2.27
C ALA A 60 0.66 47.58 -2.32
N GLU A 61 0.11 47.88 -3.48
CA GLU A 61 -1.34 48.15 -3.69
C GLU A 61 -2.19 46.92 -3.33
N ILE A 62 -1.80 45.72 -3.78
CA ILE A 62 -2.47 44.45 -3.46
C ILE A 62 -2.45 44.21 -1.94
N ALA A 63 -1.34 44.54 -1.26
CA ALA A 63 -1.18 44.28 0.16
C ALA A 63 -2.13 45.08 1.07
N VAL A 64 -2.69 46.22 0.57
CA VAL A 64 -3.64 47.02 1.34
C VAL A 64 -4.98 46.30 1.54
N ASP A 65 -5.45 45.56 0.53
CA ASP A 65 -6.78 44.96 0.53
C ASP A 65 -6.81 43.45 0.67
N HIS A 66 -5.64 42.77 0.72
CA HIS A 66 -5.55 41.33 0.68
C HIS A 66 -4.76 40.75 1.85
N THR A 67 -5.05 39.49 2.21
CA THR A 67 -4.31 38.79 3.28
C THR A 67 -2.88 38.42 2.82
N PRO A 68 -1.95 38.16 3.76
CA PRO A 68 -0.61 37.70 3.43
C PRO A 68 -0.57 36.42 2.57
N ALA A 69 -1.55 35.54 2.74
CA ALA A 69 -1.69 34.33 1.93
C ALA A 69 -2.10 34.66 0.47
N ASP A 70 -3.02 35.62 0.30
CA ASP A 70 -3.41 36.10 -1.04
C ASP A 70 -2.26 36.82 -1.73
N ILE A 71 -1.46 37.63 -1.00
CA ILE A 71 -0.27 38.30 -1.52
C ILE A 71 0.71 37.27 -2.09
N THR A 72 0.98 36.18 -1.36
CA THR A 72 1.85 35.10 -1.83
C THR A 72 1.29 34.44 -3.10
N ALA A 73 -0.01 34.15 -3.15
CA ALA A 73 -0.66 33.52 -4.31
C ALA A 73 -0.68 34.44 -5.54
N LEU A 74 -0.97 35.73 -5.36
CA LEU A 74 -0.94 36.74 -6.43
C LEU A 74 0.49 37.06 -6.89
N GLY A 75 1.44 37.07 -5.94
CA GLY A 75 2.87 37.21 -6.20
C GLY A 75 3.42 36.11 -7.11
N ALA A 76 3.00 34.87 -6.89
CA ALA A 76 3.39 33.75 -7.76
C ALA A 76 2.90 33.96 -9.22
N ARG A 77 1.73 34.59 -9.42
CA ARG A 77 1.23 34.93 -10.75
C ARG A 77 2.05 36.06 -11.36
N LEU A 78 2.38 37.07 -10.56
CA LEU A 78 3.24 38.18 -11.02
C LEU A 78 4.60 37.65 -11.50
N LEU A 79 5.25 36.81 -10.70
CA LEU A 79 6.53 36.19 -11.03
C LEU A 79 6.45 35.38 -12.32
N ALA A 80 5.37 34.66 -12.57
CA ALA A 80 5.16 33.88 -13.78
C ALA A 80 5.03 34.76 -15.03
N HIS A 81 4.63 36.05 -14.90
CA HIS A 81 4.62 37.01 -15.99
C HIS A 81 5.96 37.73 -16.19
N LEU A 82 6.72 37.96 -15.10
CA LEU A 82 8.01 38.64 -15.15
C LEU A 82 9.13 37.74 -15.70
N ASP A 83 9.04 36.45 -15.44
CA ASP A 83 10.01 35.47 -15.89
C ASP A 83 9.31 34.17 -16.30
N PRO A 84 8.72 34.13 -17.50
CA PRO A 84 7.98 32.98 -18.02
C PRO A 84 8.83 31.71 -18.12
N ASP A 85 10.14 31.87 -18.30
CA ASP A 85 11.07 30.75 -18.53
C ASP A 85 11.83 30.28 -17.25
N GLY A 86 11.84 31.03 -16.17
CA GLY A 86 12.76 30.80 -15.07
C GLY A 86 12.17 30.61 -13.67
N THR A 87 11.10 31.30 -13.29
CA THR A 87 10.62 31.31 -11.88
C THR A 87 9.61 30.24 -11.54
N LEU A 88 8.83 29.81 -12.45
CA LEU A 88 8.17 28.52 -12.29
C LEU A 88 9.23 27.49 -12.64
N ALA A 89 9.77 26.84 -11.62
CA ALA A 89 10.70 25.73 -11.76
C ALA A 89 10.43 25.02 -13.07
N ASP A 90 11.41 25.00 -13.97
CA ASP A 90 11.37 24.43 -15.29
C ASP A 90 10.42 23.24 -15.27
N ASP A 91 9.54 23.11 -16.24
CA ASP A 91 8.57 22.01 -16.34
C ASP A 91 9.29 20.65 -16.16
N THR A 92 10.54 20.58 -16.55
CA THR A 92 11.47 19.49 -16.30
C THR A 92 11.75 19.29 -14.82
N ASP A 93 11.90 20.33 -14.02
CA ASP A 93 12.20 20.22 -12.59
C ASP A 93 10.96 19.80 -11.79
N ARG A 94 9.78 20.32 -12.13
CA ARG A 94 8.50 19.80 -11.59
C ARG A 94 8.29 18.34 -11.95
N LYS A 95 8.60 17.95 -13.19
CA LYS A 95 8.53 16.56 -13.64
C LYS A 95 9.51 15.66 -12.91
N ARG A 96 10.68 16.15 -12.52
CA ARG A 96 11.67 15.39 -11.70
C ARG A 96 11.22 15.23 -10.25
N ARG A 97 10.61 16.26 -9.64
CA ARG A 97 10.20 16.24 -8.23
C ARG A 97 8.95 15.41 -7.98
N ARG A 98 8.11 15.15 -9.01
CA ARG A 98 6.91 14.34 -8.84
C ARG A 98 7.25 12.98 -8.26
N LYS A 99 6.58 12.61 -7.18
CA LYS A 99 6.72 11.30 -6.55
C LYS A 99 5.44 10.94 -5.82
N LEU A 100 5.21 9.65 -5.70
CA LEU A 100 4.24 9.06 -4.80
C LEU A 100 4.91 7.85 -4.15
N SER A 101 4.87 7.78 -2.85
CA SER A 101 5.46 6.69 -2.08
C SER A 101 4.49 6.19 -1.03
N VAL A 102 4.41 4.87 -0.90
CA VAL A 102 3.70 4.18 0.17
C VAL A 102 4.75 3.52 1.05
N ASN A 103 4.78 3.88 2.31
CA ASN A 103 5.74 3.35 3.26
C ASN A 103 5.36 1.93 3.68
N ARG A 104 6.28 1.25 4.36
CA ARG A 104 5.99 -0.05 4.96
C ARG A 104 4.90 0.08 6.03
N GLN A 105 4.11 -0.97 6.16
CA GLN A 105 3.12 -1.11 7.22
C GLN A 105 3.79 -1.02 8.60
N ARG A 106 3.17 -0.29 9.50
CA ARG A 106 3.59 -0.11 10.89
C ARG A 106 3.05 -1.24 11.75
N ALA A 107 3.46 -1.28 13.02
CA ALA A 107 3.01 -2.27 13.99
C ALA A 107 1.49 -2.18 14.29
N ASP A 108 0.91 -0.99 14.12
CA ASP A 108 -0.53 -0.73 14.27
C ASP A 108 -1.36 -1.09 13.03
N GLY A 109 -0.74 -1.68 12.01
CA GLY A 109 -1.39 -2.03 10.75
C GLY A 109 -1.49 -0.88 9.75
N THR A 110 -1.22 0.37 10.13
CA THR A 110 -1.31 1.53 9.23
C THR A 110 -0.08 1.66 8.32
N ALA A 111 -0.22 2.39 7.23
CA ALA A 111 0.90 2.81 6.40
C ALA A 111 0.77 4.28 6.03
N LYS A 112 1.89 4.97 5.83
CA LYS A 112 1.89 6.36 5.37
C LYS A 112 2.08 6.41 3.87
N MET A 113 1.20 7.12 3.18
CA MET A 113 1.38 7.55 1.79
C MET A 113 1.81 9.01 1.77
N SER A 114 2.77 9.36 0.90
CA SER A 114 3.22 10.74 0.66
C SER A 114 3.49 10.97 -0.82
N ALA A 115 3.18 12.18 -1.29
CA ALA A 115 3.32 12.51 -2.70
C ALA A 115 3.71 13.98 -2.90
N ASP A 116 4.52 14.26 -3.93
CA ASP A 116 4.68 15.57 -4.51
C ASP A 116 3.92 15.57 -5.85
N LEU A 117 2.81 16.31 -5.87
CA LEU A 117 1.84 16.28 -6.96
C LEU A 117 2.15 17.33 -8.02
N THR A 118 1.96 16.97 -9.28
CA THR A 118 1.88 17.99 -10.35
C THR A 118 0.57 18.79 -10.23
N PRO A 119 0.51 20.03 -10.73
CA PRO A 119 -0.73 20.84 -10.69
C PRO A 119 -1.94 20.10 -11.29
N GLU A 120 -1.72 19.36 -12.36
CA GLU A 120 -2.76 18.57 -13.04
C GLU A 120 -3.30 17.46 -12.11
N LEU A 121 -2.42 16.70 -11.46
CA LEU A 121 -2.83 15.64 -10.54
C LEU A 121 -3.50 16.21 -9.30
N LEU A 122 -2.98 17.33 -8.76
CA LEU A 122 -3.61 18.05 -7.65
C LEU A 122 -5.04 18.45 -7.98
N ALA A 123 -5.27 19.05 -9.16
CA ALA A 123 -6.61 19.47 -9.61
C ALA A 123 -7.56 18.26 -9.70
N ARG A 124 -7.09 17.12 -10.24
CA ARG A 124 -7.90 15.89 -10.33
C ARG A 124 -8.26 15.33 -8.95
N ILE A 125 -7.29 15.26 -8.03
CA ILE A 125 -7.54 14.77 -6.67
C ILE A 125 -8.49 15.71 -5.93
N THR A 126 -8.29 17.03 -6.03
CA THR A 126 -9.17 18.01 -5.39
C THR A 126 -10.61 17.89 -5.91
N MET A 127 -10.80 17.73 -7.22
CA MET A 127 -12.13 17.52 -7.78
C MET A 127 -12.75 16.19 -7.35
N LEU A 128 -11.98 15.12 -7.35
CA LEU A 128 -12.44 13.81 -6.86
C LEU A 128 -12.95 13.91 -5.42
N LEU A 129 -12.14 14.47 -4.52
CA LEU A 129 -12.50 14.60 -3.10
C LEU A 129 -13.70 15.56 -2.92
N ALA A 130 -13.83 16.58 -3.76
CA ALA A 130 -14.98 17.49 -3.71
C ALA A 130 -16.32 16.80 -3.97
N VAL A 131 -16.35 15.69 -4.71
CA VAL A 131 -17.59 14.99 -5.07
C VAL A 131 -17.75 13.62 -4.39
N TRP A 132 -16.65 12.99 -3.91
CA TRP A 132 -16.69 11.67 -3.27
C TRP A 132 -16.56 11.74 -1.74
N ALA A 133 -15.90 12.77 -1.18
CA ALA A 133 -15.64 12.91 0.25
C ALA A 133 -16.65 13.85 0.97
N LYS A 134 -17.85 14.01 0.42
CA LYS A 134 -18.90 14.79 1.07
C LYS A 134 -19.40 14.09 2.33
N PRO A 135 -19.87 14.83 3.34
CA PRO A 135 -20.49 14.25 4.50
C PRO A 135 -21.58 13.23 4.11
N GLY A 136 -21.60 12.10 4.79
CA GLY A 136 -22.52 11.00 4.51
C GLY A 136 -22.14 10.07 3.36
N MET A 137 -21.20 10.46 2.48
CA MET A 137 -20.79 9.64 1.33
C MET A 137 -19.68 8.67 1.67
N ASN A 138 -19.73 7.48 1.05
CA ASN A 138 -18.66 6.48 1.11
C ASN A 138 -18.18 6.15 2.52
N ASN A 139 -19.10 6.10 3.49
CA ASN A 139 -18.79 5.72 4.86
C ASN A 139 -18.81 4.19 5.00
N PRO A 140 -17.67 3.53 5.26
CA PRO A 140 -17.64 2.08 5.43
C PRO A 140 -18.37 1.60 6.69
N ASP A 141 -18.53 2.46 7.69
CA ASP A 141 -19.16 2.14 8.98
C ASP A 141 -20.68 2.38 8.98
N ASP A 142 -21.23 2.96 7.91
CA ASP A 142 -22.67 3.19 7.74
C ASP A 142 -23.21 2.40 6.53
N PRO A 143 -23.93 1.28 6.74
CA PRO A 143 -24.48 0.46 5.65
C PRO A 143 -25.48 1.20 4.74
N GLU A 144 -26.06 2.31 5.23
CA GLU A 144 -26.98 3.13 4.46
C GLU A 144 -26.28 4.34 3.77
N SER A 145 -24.94 4.43 3.89
CA SER A 145 -24.17 5.47 3.20
C SER A 145 -24.19 5.27 1.70
N PRO A 146 -24.57 6.28 0.90
CA PRO A 146 -24.46 6.20 -0.54
C PRO A 146 -23.00 6.07 -0.99
N HIS A 147 -22.78 5.26 -2.03
CA HIS A 147 -21.45 5.04 -2.60
C HIS A 147 -21.23 5.81 -3.89
N GLY A 148 -19.98 6.20 -4.15
CA GLY A 148 -19.55 6.90 -5.36
C GLY A 148 -19.61 8.43 -5.22
N SER A 149 -20.03 9.10 -6.30
CA SER A 149 -20.12 10.56 -6.36
C SER A 149 -21.46 11.06 -5.84
N ILE A 150 -21.44 12.15 -5.06
CA ILE A 150 -22.65 12.83 -4.58
C ILE A 150 -23.59 13.26 -5.74
N GLU A 151 -23.04 13.54 -6.91
CA GLU A 151 -23.81 13.93 -8.10
C GLU A 151 -24.75 12.82 -8.62
N ASN A 152 -24.48 11.58 -8.25
CA ASN A 152 -25.27 10.40 -8.66
C ASN A 152 -26.11 9.83 -7.51
N ALA A 153 -26.01 10.41 -6.31
CA ALA A 153 -26.69 9.91 -5.12
C ALA A 153 -28.04 10.59 -4.91
N ASP A 154 -28.97 9.89 -4.25
CA ASP A 154 -30.26 10.46 -3.84
C ASP A 154 -30.00 11.52 -2.75
N PRO A 155 -30.45 12.79 -2.93
CA PRO A 155 -30.23 13.86 -1.98
C PRO A 155 -30.81 13.58 -0.57
N GLU A 156 -31.97 12.88 -0.48
CA GLU A 156 -32.57 12.55 0.81
C GLU A 156 -31.73 11.52 1.58
N MET A 157 -31.19 10.52 0.87
CA MET A 157 -30.26 9.55 1.46
C MET A 157 -28.95 10.21 1.90
N VAL A 158 -28.42 11.12 1.10
CA VAL A 158 -27.19 11.87 1.44
C VAL A 158 -27.40 12.70 2.69
N GLU A 159 -28.51 13.45 2.80
CA GLU A 159 -28.82 14.28 3.97
C GLU A 159 -28.96 13.42 5.24
N ALA A 160 -29.68 12.31 5.16
CA ALA A 160 -29.84 11.36 6.26
C ALA A 160 -28.51 10.74 6.70
N ALA A 161 -27.64 10.34 5.74
CA ALA A 161 -26.33 9.81 6.02
C ALA A 161 -25.37 10.88 6.59
N ALA A 162 -25.43 12.12 6.07
CA ALA A 162 -24.63 13.23 6.55
C ALA A 162 -24.96 13.61 8.01
N ALA A 163 -26.23 13.46 8.42
CA ALA A 163 -26.64 13.70 9.81
C ALA A 163 -26.04 12.67 10.81
N ARG A 164 -25.62 11.49 10.32
CA ARG A 164 -24.98 10.42 11.11
C ARG A 164 -23.45 10.42 11.00
N ASP A 165 -22.88 11.21 10.08
CA ASP A 165 -21.46 11.19 9.75
C ASP A 165 -20.65 12.10 10.69
N ASP A 166 -19.99 11.51 11.66
CA ASP A 166 -19.10 12.18 12.62
C ASP A 166 -17.62 12.18 12.22
N ARG A 167 -17.30 11.62 11.02
CA ARG A 167 -15.93 11.58 10.51
C ARG A 167 -15.38 12.97 10.21
N SER A 168 -14.10 13.16 10.48
CA SER A 168 -13.34 14.33 10.03
C SER A 168 -13.17 14.36 8.50
N ASP A 169 -12.86 15.52 7.95
CA ASP A 169 -12.55 15.67 6.50
C ASP A 169 -11.43 14.71 6.06
N ALA A 170 -10.41 14.52 6.90
CA ALA A 170 -9.30 13.62 6.59
C ALA A 170 -9.75 12.15 6.50
N GLN A 171 -10.65 11.72 7.37
CA GLN A 171 -11.23 10.37 7.32
C GLN A 171 -12.13 10.20 6.09
N ARG A 172 -13.00 11.17 5.80
CA ARG A 172 -13.82 11.16 4.57
C ARG A 172 -12.97 11.10 3.31
N ASN A 173 -11.87 11.86 3.25
CA ASN A 173 -10.94 11.83 2.13
C ASN A 173 -10.28 10.43 1.96
N HIS A 174 -9.88 9.80 3.07
CA HIS A 174 -9.34 8.44 3.07
C HIS A 174 -10.35 7.44 2.52
N ASP A 175 -11.59 7.48 3.03
CA ASP A 175 -12.64 6.52 2.67
C ASP A 175 -13.12 6.70 1.23
N ALA A 176 -13.23 7.95 0.76
CA ALA A 176 -13.52 8.27 -0.63
C ALA A 176 -12.42 7.73 -1.58
N PHE A 177 -11.15 7.85 -1.19
CA PHE A 177 -10.03 7.30 -1.96
C PHE A 177 -10.05 5.76 -1.97
N ASN A 178 -10.37 5.12 -0.85
CA ASN A 178 -10.54 3.67 -0.77
C ASN A 178 -11.70 3.17 -1.63
N ALA A 179 -12.86 3.84 -1.60
CA ALA A 179 -14.02 3.52 -2.42
C ALA A 179 -13.70 3.65 -3.93
N LEU A 180 -12.96 4.69 -4.33
CA LEU A 180 -12.48 4.82 -5.71
C LEU A 180 -11.59 3.65 -6.12
N LEU A 181 -10.63 3.26 -5.29
CA LEU A 181 -9.77 2.11 -5.58
C LEU A 181 -10.59 0.82 -5.69
N LYS A 182 -11.59 0.61 -4.82
CA LYS A 182 -12.51 -0.53 -4.91
C LYS A 182 -13.20 -0.55 -6.27
N ALA A 183 -13.78 0.55 -6.72
CA ALA A 183 -14.42 0.66 -8.04
C ALA A 183 -13.42 0.35 -9.19
N VAL A 184 -12.18 0.85 -9.13
CA VAL A 184 -11.15 0.57 -10.14
C VAL A 184 -10.84 -0.95 -10.24
N PHE A 185 -10.85 -1.68 -9.12
CA PHE A 185 -10.67 -3.12 -9.10
C PHE A 185 -11.88 -3.86 -9.68
N GLU A 186 -13.10 -3.44 -9.33
CA GLU A 186 -14.36 -4.03 -9.75
C GLU A 186 -14.60 -3.85 -11.25
N ASP A 187 -14.31 -2.68 -11.79
CA ASP A 187 -14.44 -2.37 -13.22
C ASP A 187 -13.38 -3.04 -14.11
N GLY A 188 -12.44 -3.78 -13.52
CA GLY A 188 -11.41 -4.51 -14.25
C GLY A 188 -10.40 -3.64 -15.01
N LEU A 189 -10.31 -2.35 -14.68
CA LEU A 189 -9.40 -1.39 -15.33
C LEU A 189 -7.92 -1.76 -15.19
N LEU A 190 -7.57 -2.55 -14.19
CA LEU A 190 -6.19 -2.99 -13.91
C LEU A 190 -5.75 -4.18 -14.79
N GLY A 191 -6.66 -4.72 -15.61
CA GLY A 191 -6.39 -5.88 -16.45
C GLY A 191 -6.69 -7.22 -15.75
N LYS A 192 -6.40 -8.34 -16.43
CA LYS A 192 -6.83 -9.67 -15.97
C LYS A 192 -5.86 -10.37 -15.03
N SER A 193 -4.57 -10.10 -15.15
CA SER A 193 -3.57 -10.76 -14.29
C SER A 193 -2.25 -10.01 -14.23
N HIS A 194 -1.58 -10.12 -13.09
CA HIS A 194 -0.20 -9.68 -12.88
C HIS A 194 0.66 -10.89 -12.49
N ARG A 195 1.70 -11.16 -13.29
CA ARG A 195 2.60 -12.32 -13.07
C ARG A 195 1.86 -13.65 -12.87
N GLY A 196 0.71 -13.82 -13.55
CA GLY A 196 -0.11 -15.03 -13.49
C GLY A 196 -1.03 -15.14 -12.26
N LEU A 197 -1.06 -14.13 -11.37
CA LEU A 197 -2.08 -14.01 -10.32
C LEU A 197 -3.20 -13.07 -10.80
N PRO A 198 -4.46 -13.28 -10.39
CA PRO A 198 -5.53 -12.33 -10.66
C PRO A 198 -5.21 -10.99 -9.99
N ILE A 199 -5.63 -9.89 -10.64
CA ILE A 199 -5.51 -8.55 -10.05
C ILE A 199 -6.69 -8.35 -9.12
N GLN A 200 -6.55 -8.84 -7.92
CA GLN A 200 -7.51 -8.77 -6.82
C GLN A 200 -6.72 -8.71 -5.51
N VAL A 201 -7.37 -8.34 -4.43
CA VAL A 201 -6.79 -8.47 -3.09
C VAL A 201 -6.86 -9.95 -2.70
N ILE A 202 -5.76 -10.67 -2.89
CA ILE A 202 -5.65 -12.10 -2.56
C ILE A 202 -5.08 -12.19 -1.16
N VAL A 203 -5.81 -12.83 -0.26
CA VAL A 203 -5.46 -12.97 1.15
C VAL A 203 -5.34 -14.44 1.50
N LYS A 204 -4.35 -14.79 2.31
CA LYS A 204 -4.16 -16.09 2.94
C LYS A 204 -4.35 -15.95 4.43
N ALA A 205 -5.22 -16.75 5.01
CA ALA A 205 -5.42 -16.87 6.46
C ALA A 205 -5.19 -18.31 6.92
N ASP A 206 -4.72 -18.49 8.15
CA ASP A 206 -4.72 -19.78 8.82
C ASP A 206 -6.11 -20.06 9.39
N LEU A 207 -6.57 -21.31 9.27
CA LEU A 207 -7.88 -21.70 9.77
C LEU A 207 -7.99 -21.53 11.29
N ASN A 208 -6.91 -21.82 12.03
CA ASN A 208 -6.92 -21.66 13.48
C ASN A 208 -7.01 -20.20 13.91
N ASP A 209 -6.41 -19.28 13.15
CA ASP A 209 -6.49 -17.85 13.41
C ASP A 209 -7.91 -17.33 13.13
N LEU A 210 -8.57 -17.82 12.06
CA LEU A 210 -9.98 -17.53 11.78
C LEU A 210 -10.91 -18.06 12.88
N ILE A 211 -10.66 -19.29 13.38
CA ILE A 211 -11.43 -19.89 14.48
C ILE A 211 -11.29 -19.10 15.78
N ARG A 212 -10.10 -18.57 16.04
CA ARG A 212 -9.78 -17.80 17.25
C ARG A 212 -10.14 -16.31 17.12
N GLU A 213 -10.53 -15.87 15.92
CA GLU A 213 -10.75 -14.45 15.57
C GLU A 213 -9.57 -13.57 15.99
N ALA A 214 -8.35 -14.09 15.90
CA ALA A 214 -7.14 -13.44 16.36
C ALA A 214 -5.96 -13.69 15.43
N GLY A 215 -5.05 -12.74 15.36
CA GLY A 215 -3.88 -12.82 14.49
C GLY A 215 -4.03 -11.99 13.23
N PHE A 216 -3.25 -12.33 12.22
CA PHE A 216 -3.17 -11.60 10.96
C PHE A 216 -3.22 -12.56 9.78
N ALA A 217 -3.99 -12.18 8.78
CA ALA A 217 -3.91 -12.75 7.44
C ALA A 217 -2.85 -12.00 6.61
N THR A 218 -2.27 -12.68 5.63
CA THR A 218 -1.24 -12.10 4.76
C THR A 218 -1.77 -11.96 3.34
N THR A 219 -1.67 -10.77 2.78
CA THR A 219 -1.99 -10.55 1.37
C THR A 219 -0.85 -11.01 0.46
N VAL A 220 -1.14 -11.23 -0.82
CA VAL A 220 -0.13 -11.55 -1.83
C VAL A 220 0.91 -10.43 -2.01
N THR A 221 0.56 -9.19 -1.65
CA THR A 221 1.47 -8.03 -1.64
C THR A 221 2.31 -7.92 -0.37
N GLY A 222 2.07 -8.78 0.63
CA GLY A 222 2.78 -8.80 1.90
C GLY A 222 2.20 -7.86 2.96
N THR A 223 1.02 -7.28 2.72
CA THR A 223 0.28 -6.51 3.73
C THR A 223 -0.37 -7.47 4.71
N LEU A 224 -0.29 -7.16 6.01
CA LEU A 224 -0.96 -7.89 7.07
C LEU A 224 -2.34 -7.27 7.33
N ILE A 225 -3.37 -8.10 7.37
CA ILE A 225 -4.74 -7.70 7.67
C ILE A 225 -5.15 -8.39 8.98
N PRO A 226 -5.60 -7.67 10.01
CA PRO A 226 -6.15 -8.30 11.22
C PRO A 226 -7.28 -9.27 10.85
N ILE A 227 -7.39 -10.36 11.56
CA ILE A 227 -8.44 -11.37 11.27
C ILE A 227 -9.86 -10.80 11.40
N PRO A 228 -10.20 -9.96 12.40
CA PRO A 228 -11.52 -9.31 12.43
C PRO A 228 -11.81 -8.49 11.17
N ASP A 229 -10.87 -7.66 10.72
CA ASP A 229 -11.01 -6.84 9.49
C ASP A 229 -11.18 -7.73 8.23
N LEU A 230 -10.48 -8.89 8.20
CA LEU A 230 -10.64 -9.86 7.12
C LEU A 230 -12.06 -10.46 7.09
N ILE A 231 -12.64 -10.74 8.25
CA ILE A 231 -13.99 -11.30 8.36
C ILE A 231 -15.01 -10.31 7.78
N ASP A 232 -14.87 -9.02 8.12
CA ASP A 232 -15.74 -7.96 7.58
C ASP A 232 -15.58 -7.80 6.06
N MET A 233 -14.35 -7.93 5.54
CA MET A 233 -14.07 -7.88 4.10
C MET A 233 -14.56 -9.12 3.34
N ALA A 234 -14.80 -10.24 4.02
CA ALA A 234 -15.05 -11.52 3.37
C ALA A 234 -16.50 -11.69 2.89
N ALA A 235 -17.41 -10.78 3.22
CA ALA A 235 -18.82 -10.86 2.81
C ALA A 235 -18.99 -10.99 1.29
N ASP A 236 -18.10 -10.37 0.50
CA ASP A 236 -18.10 -10.39 -0.97
C ASP A 236 -16.93 -11.20 -1.56
N ALA A 237 -16.22 -12.00 -0.74
CA ALA A 237 -15.01 -12.70 -1.18
C ALA A 237 -15.31 -14.01 -1.90
N GLN A 238 -14.44 -14.40 -2.86
CA GLN A 238 -14.41 -15.75 -3.42
C GLN A 238 -13.41 -16.61 -2.63
N PRO A 239 -13.87 -17.51 -1.75
CA PRO A 239 -12.99 -18.39 -1.01
C PRO A 239 -12.38 -19.46 -1.92
N TRP A 240 -11.09 -19.74 -1.70
CA TRP A 240 -10.36 -20.84 -2.32
C TRP A 240 -9.84 -21.77 -1.22
N LEU A 241 -10.14 -23.06 -1.35
CA LEU A 241 -9.62 -24.05 -0.41
C LEU A 241 -8.39 -24.72 -0.98
N ALA A 242 -7.28 -24.65 -0.27
CA ALA A 242 -6.06 -25.41 -0.58
C ALA A 242 -5.79 -26.43 0.53
N VAL A 243 -5.63 -27.70 0.17
CA VAL A 243 -5.38 -28.80 1.12
C VAL A 243 -3.96 -29.31 0.94
N PHE A 244 -3.25 -29.45 2.03
CA PHE A 244 -1.89 -29.93 2.08
C PHE A 244 -1.79 -31.22 2.86
N LYS A 245 -0.83 -32.10 2.50
CA LYS A 245 -0.62 -33.37 3.15
C LYS A 245 -0.05 -33.18 4.56
N ASP A 246 -0.71 -33.73 5.58
CA ASP A 246 -0.20 -33.86 6.96
C ASP A 246 0.37 -32.55 7.54
N ALA A 247 -0.27 -31.43 7.31
CA ALA A 247 0.20 -30.08 7.69
C ALA A 247 1.61 -29.72 7.13
N THR A 248 2.06 -30.39 6.08
CA THR A 248 3.28 -30.07 5.35
C THR A 248 3.00 -29.09 4.22
N ALA A 249 4.04 -28.58 3.56
CA ALA A 249 3.92 -27.75 2.35
C ALA A 249 3.68 -28.57 1.08
N VAL A 250 3.36 -29.85 1.16
CA VAL A 250 3.14 -30.75 0.01
C VAL A 250 1.68 -30.66 -0.45
N PRO A 251 1.38 -30.03 -1.60
CA PRO A 251 0.05 -30.05 -2.18
C PRO A 251 -0.30 -31.44 -2.68
N LEU A 252 -1.56 -31.87 -2.51
CA LEU A 252 -1.97 -33.25 -2.80
C LEU A 252 -2.01 -33.60 -4.28
N TYR A 253 -2.12 -32.67 -5.17
CA TYR A 253 -1.88 -32.82 -6.63
C TYR A 253 -2.22 -31.54 -7.40
N PHE A 254 -1.38 -31.23 -8.40
CA PHE A 254 -1.72 -30.25 -9.44
C PHE A 254 -0.90 -30.55 -10.70
N GLY A 255 -1.57 -31.02 -11.75
CA GLY A 255 -0.92 -31.65 -12.89
C GLY A 255 -0.12 -30.73 -13.83
N ARG A 256 0.48 -31.39 -14.84
CA ARG A 256 1.44 -30.86 -15.78
C ARG A 256 0.95 -29.71 -16.65
N GLY A 257 1.79 -28.73 -16.88
CA GLY A 257 1.54 -27.60 -17.75
C GLY A 257 2.74 -27.19 -18.60
N LYS A 258 2.63 -26.02 -19.20
CA LYS A 258 3.63 -25.32 -20.01
C LYS A 258 4.81 -24.88 -19.13
N ARG A 259 5.90 -24.38 -19.75
CA ARG A 259 7.08 -23.82 -19.04
C ARG A 259 6.74 -22.82 -17.93
N LEU A 260 5.72 -22.00 -18.13
CA LEU A 260 5.26 -21.06 -17.13
C LEU A 260 4.21 -21.72 -16.24
N ALA A 261 4.32 -21.52 -14.94
CA ALA A 261 3.31 -21.93 -13.97
C ALA A 261 1.94 -21.30 -14.27
N THR A 262 0.88 -22.10 -14.14
CA THR A 262 -0.49 -21.62 -14.32
C THR A 262 -0.91 -20.69 -13.19
N ARG A 263 -2.04 -19.99 -13.37
CA ARG A 263 -2.65 -19.16 -12.33
C ARG A 263 -2.90 -19.97 -11.05
N GLU A 264 -3.48 -21.15 -11.21
CA GLU A 264 -3.85 -22.04 -10.11
C GLU A 264 -2.61 -22.55 -9.38
N GLN A 265 -1.54 -22.94 -10.10
CA GLN A 265 -0.26 -23.32 -9.48
C GLN A 265 0.33 -22.17 -8.66
N ARG A 266 0.18 -20.91 -9.10
CA ARG A 266 0.65 -19.74 -8.36
C ARG A 266 -0.19 -19.48 -7.12
N LEU A 267 -1.51 -19.65 -7.20
CA LEU A 267 -2.41 -19.54 -6.05
C LEU A 267 -2.10 -20.61 -5.00
N VAL A 268 -1.95 -21.87 -5.43
CA VAL A 268 -1.54 -22.97 -4.54
C VAL A 268 -0.16 -22.73 -3.95
N SER A 269 0.79 -22.22 -4.72
CA SER A 269 2.11 -21.84 -4.20
C SER A 269 2.03 -20.77 -3.12
N PHE A 270 1.21 -19.74 -3.32
CA PHE A 270 0.98 -18.70 -2.32
C PHE A 270 0.32 -19.26 -1.04
N ALA A 271 -0.64 -20.16 -1.19
CA ALA A 271 -1.34 -20.78 -0.06
C ALA A 271 -0.44 -21.68 0.81
N ARG A 272 0.70 -22.16 0.29
CA ARG A 272 1.67 -22.98 1.08
C ARG A 272 2.17 -22.21 2.30
N PRO A 273 2.58 -22.91 3.38
CA PRO A 273 3.12 -22.28 4.59
C PRO A 273 4.30 -21.33 4.33
N ASP A 274 5.13 -21.62 3.32
CA ASP A 274 6.30 -20.82 2.93
C ASP A 274 6.06 -19.95 1.69
N GLY A 275 4.84 -19.90 1.17
CA GLY A 275 4.49 -19.30 -0.12
C GLY A 275 4.34 -17.78 -0.13
N GLU A 276 4.34 -17.13 1.02
CA GLU A 276 4.10 -15.67 1.19
C GLU A 276 5.21 -14.79 0.62
N SER A 277 6.39 -15.36 0.44
CA SER A 277 7.58 -14.64 0.00
C SER A 277 8.53 -15.49 -0.83
N CYS A 278 9.59 -14.88 -1.33
CA CYS A 278 10.69 -15.59 -1.95
C CYS A 278 11.24 -16.68 -1.00
N SER A 279 11.40 -17.90 -1.51
CA SER A 279 11.85 -19.07 -0.72
C SER A 279 13.34 -19.03 -0.30
N ASN A 280 14.12 -18.05 -0.78
CA ASN A 280 15.50 -17.89 -0.33
C ASN A 280 15.52 -17.43 1.15
N PRO A 281 16.34 -18.05 2.01
CA PRO A 281 16.32 -17.84 3.47
C PRO A 281 16.50 -16.41 3.95
N ALA A 282 17.21 -15.59 3.20
CA ALA A 282 17.48 -14.19 3.56
C ALA A 282 16.55 -13.18 2.87
N CYS A 283 15.49 -13.65 2.21
CA CYS A 283 14.64 -12.79 1.37
C CYS A 283 13.23 -12.69 1.90
N GLY A 284 12.71 -11.45 1.96
CA GLY A 284 11.33 -11.15 2.35
C GLY A 284 10.52 -10.50 1.21
N ILE A 285 10.91 -10.69 -0.05
CA ILE A 285 10.14 -10.17 -1.20
C ILE A 285 8.83 -10.94 -1.29
N ALA A 286 7.70 -10.20 -1.23
CA ALA A 286 6.35 -10.75 -1.19
C ALA A 286 5.98 -11.53 -2.47
N ALA A 287 5.00 -12.42 -2.36
CA ALA A 287 4.55 -13.33 -3.43
C ALA A 287 4.10 -12.62 -4.71
N ALA A 288 3.56 -11.39 -4.63
CA ALA A 288 3.21 -10.59 -5.81
C ALA A 288 4.42 -10.24 -6.70
N HIS A 289 5.64 -10.26 -6.15
CA HIS A 289 6.87 -9.86 -6.82
C HIS A 289 7.83 -11.01 -7.11
N VAL A 290 7.37 -12.26 -6.98
CA VAL A 290 8.17 -13.45 -7.27
C VAL A 290 7.77 -14.10 -8.59
N GLU A 291 8.67 -14.92 -9.10
CA GLU A 291 8.48 -15.84 -10.20
C GLU A 291 8.42 -17.28 -9.66
N MET A 292 7.86 -18.21 -10.42
CA MET A 292 7.92 -19.62 -10.07
C MET A 292 9.20 -20.23 -10.63
N HIS A 293 10.07 -20.65 -9.72
CA HIS A 293 11.35 -21.27 -10.01
C HIS A 293 11.23 -22.79 -10.00
N HIS A 294 11.82 -23.46 -11.00
CA HIS A 294 11.95 -24.92 -11.09
C HIS A 294 13.09 -25.38 -10.16
N ALA A 295 12.75 -25.67 -8.90
CA ALA A 295 13.73 -25.84 -7.84
C ALA A 295 14.44 -27.20 -7.86
N GLN A 296 13.84 -28.24 -8.48
CA GLN A 296 14.42 -29.58 -8.53
C GLN A 296 15.33 -29.76 -9.74
N LEU A 297 14.91 -29.33 -10.91
CA LEU A 297 15.67 -29.39 -12.15
C LEU A 297 15.21 -28.22 -13.03
N ASP A 298 16.18 -27.49 -13.61
CA ASP A 298 15.88 -26.39 -14.53
C ASP A 298 15.06 -26.89 -15.74
N TRP A 299 14.12 -26.07 -16.20
CA TRP A 299 13.31 -26.38 -17.38
C TRP A 299 14.18 -26.69 -18.63
N GLY A 300 15.27 -25.94 -18.82
CA GLY A 300 16.21 -26.14 -19.92
C GLY A 300 16.92 -27.49 -19.87
N LEU A 301 16.96 -28.16 -18.73
CA LEU A 301 17.54 -29.47 -18.50
C LEU A 301 16.47 -30.58 -18.40
N GLY A 302 15.21 -30.27 -18.75
CA GLY A 302 14.11 -31.25 -18.74
C GLY A 302 13.27 -31.26 -17.46
N GLY A 303 13.40 -30.27 -16.61
CA GLY A 303 12.58 -30.08 -15.40
C GLY A 303 11.09 -29.93 -15.73
N LEU A 304 10.24 -30.40 -14.83
CA LEU A 304 8.79 -30.36 -14.98
C LEU A 304 8.18 -29.15 -14.28
N THR A 305 7.11 -28.61 -14.86
CA THR A 305 6.33 -27.54 -14.22
C THR A 305 5.24 -28.15 -13.31
N ASP A 306 5.66 -29.09 -12.46
CA ASP A 306 4.78 -29.66 -11.45
C ASP A 306 4.84 -28.81 -10.18
N ILE A 307 3.71 -28.59 -9.52
CA ILE A 307 3.65 -27.76 -8.32
C ILE A 307 4.57 -28.24 -7.20
N THR A 308 4.88 -29.54 -7.17
CA THR A 308 5.83 -30.15 -6.24
C THR A 308 7.29 -29.77 -6.50
N ASP A 309 7.61 -29.31 -7.70
CA ASP A 309 8.96 -28.94 -8.14
C ASP A 309 9.13 -27.42 -8.26
N LEU A 310 8.03 -26.68 -8.09
CA LEU A 310 8.03 -25.23 -8.17
C LEU A 310 8.14 -24.57 -6.79
N THR A 311 8.91 -23.48 -6.74
CA THR A 311 9.05 -22.63 -5.54
C THR A 311 9.01 -21.15 -5.90
N PRO A 312 8.47 -20.26 -5.04
CA PRO A 312 8.53 -18.83 -5.30
C PRO A 312 9.97 -18.30 -5.16
N ALA A 313 10.46 -17.59 -6.16
CA ALA A 313 11.75 -16.91 -6.11
C ALA A 313 11.65 -15.52 -6.73
N CYS A 314 12.21 -14.49 -6.08
CA CYS A 314 12.28 -13.17 -6.69
C CYS A 314 13.26 -13.17 -7.88
N SER A 315 13.11 -12.23 -8.81
CA SER A 315 13.93 -12.18 -10.04
C SER A 315 15.44 -12.16 -9.76
N LYS A 316 15.88 -11.57 -8.63
CA LYS A 316 17.27 -11.60 -8.21
C LYS A 316 17.71 -13.04 -7.89
N HIS A 317 17.01 -13.70 -6.95
CA HIS A 317 17.40 -15.04 -6.50
C HIS A 317 17.18 -16.10 -7.57
N ASN A 318 16.13 -15.97 -8.40
CA ASN A 318 15.94 -16.86 -9.55
C ASN A 318 17.14 -16.85 -10.51
N ARG A 319 17.68 -15.65 -10.80
CA ARG A 319 18.89 -15.53 -11.65
C ARG A 319 20.20 -15.95 -10.97
N MET A 320 20.23 -16.02 -9.64
CA MET A 320 21.41 -16.48 -8.89
C MET A 320 21.52 -18.00 -8.77
N VAL A 321 20.55 -18.77 -9.27
CA VAL A 321 20.63 -20.22 -9.32
C VAL A 321 21.61 -20.64 -10.42
N GLY A 322 22.43 -21.66 -10.14
CA GLY A 322 23.43 -22.20 -11.06
C GLY A 322 24.48 -23.00 -10.31
N GLU A 323 25.32 -23.73 -11.05
CA GLU A 323 26.32 -24.66 -10.49
C GLU A 323 27.63 -24.00 -10.05
N GLN A 324 27.90 -22.77 -10.53
CA GLN A 324 29.17 -22.09 -10.30
C GLN A 324 29.30 -21.63 -8.81
N PRO A 325 30.53 -21.49 -8.30
CA PRO A 325 30.80 -20.90 -7.00
C PRO A 325 30.13 -19.52 -6.84
N GLY A 326 29.61 -19.23 -5.65
CA GLY A 326 28.88 -17.99 -5.36
C GLY A 326 27.44 -17.96 -5.90
N ARG A 327 26.99 -18.98 -6.63
CA ARG A 327 25.60 -19.18 -7.02
C ARG A 327 24.91 -20.15 -6.08
N TYR A 328 23.60 -20.30 -6.23
CA TYR A 328 22.82 -21.20 -5.40
C TYR A 328 22.43 -22.45 -6.17
N THR A 329 22.56 -23.61 -5.52
CA THR A 329 21.88 -24.84 -5.90
C THR A 329 20.61 -24.96 -5.06
N THR A 330 19.50 -25.39 -5.68
CA THR A 330 18.20 -25.54 -5.04
C THR A 330 17.70 -26.97 -5.16
N ARG A 331 16.89 -27.42 -4.21
CA ARG A 331 16.13 -28.67 -4.31
C ARG A 331 14.86 -28.59 -3.48
N MET A 332 13.87 -29.39 -3.84
CA MET A 332 12.67 -29.57 -3.03
C MET A 332 12.91 -30.63 -1.94
N VAL A 333 12.58 -30.30 -0.71
CA VAL A 333 12.58 -31.26 0.40
C VAL A 333 11.36 -32.18 0.27
N ARG A 334 11.59 -33.50 0.20
CA ARG A 334 10.52 -34.47 -0.08
C ARG A 334 9.92 -35.10 1.18
N GLU A 335 10.67 -35.14 2.27
CA GLU A 335 10.30 -35.85 3.49
C GLU A 335 10.62 -35.01 4.74
N GLY A 336 10.01 -35.38 5.87
CA GLY A 336 10.22 -34.73 7.15
C GLY A 336 9.40 -33.45 7.32
N PRO A 337 9.64 -32.68 8.40
CA PRO A 337 8.84 -31.50 8.75
C PRO A 337 8.95 -30.35 7.76
N ASP A 338 9.97 -30.36 6.92
CA ASP A 338 10.19 -29.36 5.87
C ASP A 338 9.75 -29.86 4.46
N ALA A 339 9.05 -30.98 4.39
CA ALA A 339 8.58 -31.51 3.11
C ALA A 339 7.74 -30.48 2.34
N GLY A 340 8.02 -30.37 1.02
CA GLY A 340 7.38 -29.38 0.14
C GLY A 340 8.03 -27.99 0.13
N ARG A 341 9.05 -27.75 0.96
CA ARG A 341 9.83 -26.50 0.96
C ARG A 341 11.07 -26.60 0.09
N CYS A 342 11.58 -25.45 -0.34
CA CYS A 342 12.81 -25.36 -1.12
C CYS A 342 14.02 -25.15 -0.20
N ALA A 343 14.99 -26.03 -0.30
CA ALA A 343 16.30 -25.86 0.32
C ALA A 343 17.26 -25.15 -0.66
N TRP A 344 18.01 -24.19 -0.14
CA TRP A 344 18.98 -23.37 -0.85
C TRP A 344 20.38 -23.60 -0.30
N ARG A 345 21.35 -23.88 -1.15
CA ARG A 345 22.76 -24.01 -0.79
C ARG A 345 23.62 -23.08 -1.65
N LEU A 346 24.37 -22.20 -1.01
CA LEU A 346 25.40 -21.40 -1.68
C LEU A 346 26.55 -22.34 -2.10
N ASN A 347 26.90 -22.34 -3.36
CA ASN A 347 27.99 -23.17 -3.87
C ASN A 347 29.34 -22.61 -3.38
N ALA A 348 30.14 -23.50 -2.78
CA ALA A 348 31.48 -23.20 -2.30
C ALA A 348 32.49 -23.15 -3.45
N GLU A 349 33.63 -22.53 -3.21
CA GLU A 349 34.79 -22.62 -4.14
C GLU A 349 35.29 -24.05 -4.25
N PRO A 350 35.86 -24.43 -5.42
CA PRO A 350 36.44 -25.74 -5.60
C PRO A 350 37.48 -26.10 -4.54
N GLY A 351 37.29 -27.24 -3.86
CA GLY A 351 38.17 -27.71 -2.79
C GLY A 351 37.77 -27.19 -1.37
N ALA A 352 36.84 -26.27 -1.27
CA ALA A 352 36.29 -25.88 0.02
C ALA A 352 35.16 -26.83 0.47
N PRO A 353 34.92 -26.99 1.79
CA PRO A 353 33.79 -27.78 2.28
C PRO A 353 32.46 -27.18 1.80
N PRO A 354 31.45 -28.01 1.52
CA PRO A 354 30.14 -27.53 1.06
C PRO A 354 29.46 -26.69 2.13
N ASN A 355 28.85 -25.59 1.73
CA ASN A 355 28.00 -24.81 2.62
C ASN A 355 26.74 -25.59 3.04
N PRO A 356 26.18 -25.32 4.23
CA PRO A 356 24.95 -25.97 4.67
C PRO A 356 23.76 -25.54 3.81
N GLU A 357 22.83 -26.47 3.62
CA GLU A 357 21.51 -26.13 3.09
C GLU A 357 20.71 -25.33 4.10
N ARG A 358 19.95 -24.36 3.61
CA ARG A 358 19.08 -23.50 4.43
C ARG A 358 17.70 -23.40 3.80
N ILE A 359 16.69 -23.29 4.66
CA ILE A 359 15.29 -23.14 4.30
C ILE A 359 14.78 -21.81 4.86
N ASN A 360 13.93 -21.12 4.13
CA ASN A 360 13.29 -19.89 4.62
C ASN A 360 12.22 -20.25 5.66
N ARG A 361 12.50 -19.93 6.93
CA ARG A 361 11.58 -20.14 8.05
C ARG A 361 10.91 -18.85 8.54
N ARG A 362 11.17 -17.75 7.84
CA ARG A 362 10.58 -16.46 8.22
C ARG A 362 9.04 -16.48 8.24
N PRO A 363 8.34 -17.13 7.29
CA PRO A 363 6.89 -17.25 7.33
C PRO A 363 6.34 -18.07 8.50
N ASP A 364 7.16 -18.92 9.12
CA ASP A 364 6.74 -19.74 10.27
C ASP A 364 6.69 -18.97 11.61
N LEU A 365 7.40 -17.85 11.69
CA LEU A 365 7.57 -17.13 12.97
C LEU A 365 6.25 -16.60 13.54
N PRO A 366 5.36 -15.97 12.77
CA PRO A 366 4.08 -15.50 13.29
C PRO A 366 3.22 -16.63 13.86
N ARG A 367 3.12 -17.75 13.13
CA ARG A 367 2.36 -18.92 13.56
C ARG A 367 2.91 -19.53 14.85
N ARG A 368 4.20 -19.75 14.93
CA ARG A 368 4.86 -20.26 16.15
C ARG A 368 4.64 -19.36 17.35
N PHE A 369 4.67 -18.04 17.12
CA PHE A 369 4.43 -17.07 18.17
C PHE A 369 2.97 -17.11 18.65
N ALA A 370 2.02 -17.18 17.73
CA ALA A 370 0.60 -17.32 18.04
C ALA A 370 0.29 -18.62 18.81
N GLU A 371 0.86 -19.74 18.38
CA GLU A 371 0.75 -21.03 19.07
C GLU A 371 1.31 -20.97 20.50
N HIS A 372 2.50 -20.37 20.66
CA HIS A 372 3.11 -20.23 21.99
C HIS A 372 2.28 -19.33 22.92
N LEU A 373 1.82 -18.18 22.41
CA LEU A 373 0.94 -17.28 23.20
C LEU A 373 -0.37 -17.96 23.60
N HIS A 374 -0.94 -18.77 22.70
CA HIS A 374 -2.15 -19.51 23.00
C HIS A 374 -1.90 -20.55 24.10
N GLN A 375 -0.79 -21.29 24.04
CA GLN A 375 -0.41 -22.22 25.10
C GLN A 375 -0.26 -21.51 26.45
N VAL A 376 0.49 -20.41 26.51
CA VAL A 376 0.67 -19.61 27.72
C VAL A 376 -0.66 -19.09 28.27
N ARG A 377 -1.55 -18.61 27.42
CA ARG A 377 -2.89 -18.15 27.84
C ARG A 377 -3.72 -19.29 28.42
N THR A 378 -3.71 -20.45 27.78
CA THR A 378 -4.43 -21.65 28.25
C THR A 378 -3.88 -22.15 29.58
N GLU A 379 -2.57 -22.10 29.79
CA GLU A 379 -1.93 -22.47 31.06
C GLU A 379 -2.30 -21.50 32.21
N ILE A 380 -2.43 -20.19 31.92
CA ILE A 380 -2.73 -19.17 32.93
C ILE A 380 -4.23 -19.09 33.23
N HIS A 381 -5.09 -19.17 32.23
CA HIS A 381 -6.53 -18.86 32.36
C HIS A 381 -7.44 -20.10 32.16
N GLY A 382 -6.87 -21.24 31.82
CA GLY A 382 -7.63 -22.42 31.38
C GLY A 382 -8.15 -22.27 29.93
N PRO A 383 -8.78 -23.31 29.37
CA PRO A 383 -9.35 -23.25 28.03
C PRO A 383 -10.51 -22.25 27.99
N ASP A 384 -10.54 -21.40 26.96
CA ASP A 384 -11.56 -20.38 26.77
C ASP A 384 -12.93 -21.01 26.47
N PRO A 385 -13.94 -20.88 27.35
CA PRO A 385 -15.24 -21.52 27.18
C PRO A 385 -16.12 -20.89 26.09
N ALA A 386 -15.79 -19.67 25.62
CA ALA A 386 -16.65 -18.90 24.72
C ALA A 386 -16.33 -19.08 23.23
N SER A 387 -15.21 -19.72 22.86
CA SER A 387 -14.71 -19.74 21.49
C SER A 387 -15.48 -20.64 20.50
N GLY A 388 -16.35 -21.52 20.99
CA GLY A 388 -16.90 -22.59 20.15
C GLY A 388 -18.04 -22.20 19.22
N ASP A 389 -19.01 -21.43 19.66
CA ASP A 389 -20.28 -21.24 18.93
C ASP A 389 -20.32 -19.98 18.04
N GLN A 390 -19.74 -18.88 18.49
CA GLN A 390 -19.66 -17.65 17.68
C GLN A 390 -18.71 -17.82 16.49
N SER A 391 -17.56 -18.46 16.72
CA SER A 391 -16.59 -18.76 15.66
C SER A 391 -17.15 -19.69 14.57
N ARG A 392 -18.05 -20.61 14.91
CA ARG A 392 -18.76 -21.45 13.93
C ARG A 392 -19.72 -20.66 13.03
N LEU A 393 -20.37 -19.65 13.57
CA LEU A 393 -21.26 -18.78 12.82
C LEU A 393 -20.46 -17.91 11.83
N HIS A 394 -19.35 -17.31 12.26
CA HIS A 394 -18.47 -16.50 11.43
C HIS A 394 -17.78 -17.32 10.34
N LEU A 395 -17.26 -18.50 10.65
CA LEU A 395 -16.70 -19.40 9.62
C LEU A 395 -17.71 -19.80 8.55
N ARG A 396 -18.98 -20.00 8.90
CA ARG A 396 -20.05 -20.28 7.93
C ARG A 396 -20.38 -19.07 7.06
N GLN A 397 -20.20 -17.84 7.56
CA GLN A 397 -20.37 -16.62 6.78
C GLN A 397 -19.19 -16.40 5.81
N VAL A 398 -17.96 -16.70 6.23
CA VAL A 398 -16.75 -16.57 5.41
C VAL A 398 -16.69 -17.66 4.32
N ILE A 399 -17.13 -18.89 4.62
CA ILE A 399 -17.17 -19.99 3.66
C ILE A 399 -18.60 -20.07 3.07
N ASP A 400 -18.87 -19.32 2.01
CA ASP A 400 -20.13 -19.46 1.26
C ASP A 400 -20.12 -20.77 0.47
N LEU A 401 -20.68 -21.81 1.11
CA LEU A 401 -20.79 -23.15 0.51
C LEU A 401 -21.84 -23.23 -0.61
N ARG A 402 -22.61 -22.16 -0.89
CA ARG A 402 -23.66 -22.15 -1.91
C ARG A 402 -23.13 -22.29 -3.34
N ASN A 403 -21.89 -21.87 -3.57
CA ASN A 403 -21.22 -21.97 -4.87
C ASN A 403 -20.08 -23.01 -4.88
N ALA A 404 -19.89 -23.76 -3.79
CA ALA A 404 -18.87 -24.79 -3.69
C ALA A 404 -19.32 -26.07 -4.41
N SER A 405 -18.40 -26.78 -5.04
CA SER A 405 -18.64 -28.14 -5.54
C SER A 405 -18.94 -29.09 -4.36
N ASP A 406 -19.63 -30.21 -4.63
CA ASP A 406 -19.94 -31.22 -3.62
C ASP A 406 -18.67 -31.69 -2.85
N ALA A 407 -17.53 -31.76 -3.53
CA ALA A 407 -16.25 -32.13 -2.93
C ALA A 407 -15.73 -31.04 -1.99
N GLU A 408 -15.82 -29.77 -2.36
CA GLU A 408 -15.43 -28.63 -1.53
C GLU A 408 -16.33 -28.46 -0.32
N ALA A 409 -17.66 -28.62 -0.50
CA ALA A 409 -18.63 -28.59 0.58
C ALA A 409 -18.42 -29.73 1.58
N THR A 410 -18.12 -30.95 1.07
CA THR A 410 -17.81 -32.12 1.91
C THR A 410 -16.52 -31.90 2.70
N LEU A 411 -15.47 -31.38 2.04
CA LEU A 411 -14.16 -31.16 2.66
C LEU A 411 -14.25 -30.05 3.71
N ALA A 412 -14.92 -28.94 3.43
CA ALA A 412 -15.18 -27.88 4.39
C ALA A 412 -15.99 -28.38 5.59
N SER A 413 -16.96 -29.26 5.37
CA SER A 413 -17.74 -29.90 6.45
C SER A 413 -16.87 -30.83 7.33
N ILE A 414 -15.95 -31.58 6.72
CA ILE A 414 -14.99 -32.42 7.44
C ILE A 414 -14.03 -31.56 8.26
N MET A 415 -13.52 -30.48 7.69
CA MET A 415 -12.60 -29.55 8.37
C MET A 415 -13.30 -28.85 9.54
N LEU A 416 -14.53 -28.38 9.36
CA LEU A 416 -15.35 -27.82 10.44
C LEU A 416 -15.63 -28.85 11.56
N ALA A 417 -15.86 -30.11 11.21
CA ALA A 417 -16.04 -31.19 12.18
C ALA A 417 -14.76 -31.55 12.92
N ALA A 418 -13.60 -31.50 12.25
CA ALA A 418 -12.30 -31.73 12.86
C ALA A 418 -11.84 -30.58 13.78
N ALA A 419 -12.15 -29.33 13.40
CA ALA A 419 -11.88 -28.15 14.21
C ALA A 419 -12.76 -28.07 15.47
N TYR A 420 -13.96 -28.69 15.41
CA TYR A 420 -14.95 -28.71 16.50
C TYR A 420 -15.48 -30.15 16.72
N PRO A 421 -14.68 -31.05 17.30
CA PRO A 421 -15.19 -32.37 17.66
C PRO A 421 -16.43 -32.20 18.56
N ARG A 422 -17.52 -32.87 18.20
CA ARG A 422 -18.70 -32.91 19.05
C ARG A 422 -18.31 -33.53 20.39
N ALA A 423 -18.59 -32.80 21.47
CA ALA A 423 -18.44 -33.33 22.84
C ALA A 423 -19.36 -34.53 23.06
#